data_206122ca9d0d5258c2a3e337bde7dd98
#
_entry.id   206122ca9d0d5258c2a3e337bde7dd98
#
_cell.length_a   1.000
_cell.length_b   1.000
_cell.length_c   1.000
_cell.angle_alpha   90.00
_cell.angle_beta   90.00
_cell.angle_gamma   90.00
#
_symmetry.space_group_name_H-M   'P 1'
#
loop_
_entity.id
_entity.type
_entity.pdbx_description
1 polymer ?
#
loop_
_entity_poly.entity_id
_entity_poly.type
_entity_poly.pdbx_seq_one_letter_code
_entity_poly.pdbx_strand_id
1 'polypeptide(L)'
;MNIYRPYTLPYNFHKLDVDPHFVAEICELINKISGFSLFSLLLKARFPISNREVYFFNNYHESWRTLYMEKKYWMIDPVLNFRPVPPSFSKIWDLDFFSKSNGQELWYVNQKYGFRSGITFGLPAFSGTYGVFSVAGKEGPIDNETMYKCSGEILGVYIRIIRYLTSHTKYLQSFYIDNTSFSHRELEVLRYTADGMTSIEIASTICVTKSTVDFHLMNIVKKLDCKNKFQAIAKAALLGYI
;
A
#
# COMPACT_ATOMS: atom_id res chain seq x y z
N MET A 1 27.26 -15.83 -5.54
CA MET A 1 27.42 -14.52 -4.89
C MET A 1 26.40 -13.58 -5.52
N ASN A 2 25.13 -13.67 -5.05
CA ASN A 2 24.03 -12.87 -5.60
C ASN A 2 23.97 -11.53 -4.83
N ILE A 3 24.54 -10.50 -5.43
CA ILE A 3 24.42 -9.13 -4.93
C ILE A 3 23.00 -8.66 -5.30
N TYR A 4 22.01 -9.01 -4.51
CA TYR A 4 20.74 -8.27 -4.47
C TYR A 4 21.05 -6.88 -3.93
N ARG A 5 21.37 -5.92 -4.79
CA ARG A 5 21.21 -4.50 -4.44
C ARG A 5 19.71 -4.28 -4.31
N PRO A 6 19.19 -3.96 -3.12
CA PRO A 6 17.83 -3.52 -3.02
C PRO A 6 17.71 -2.25 -3.87
N TYR A 7 16.99 -2.30 -4.97
CA TYR A 7 16.53 -1.10 -5.65
C TYR A 7 15.60 -0.40 -4.68
N THR A 8 16.17 0.46 -3.83
CA THR A 8 15.40 1.37 -2.99
C THR A 8 14.80 2.39 -3.93
N LEU A 9 13.56 2.13 -4.33
CA LEU A 9 12.77 3.13 -5.02
C LEU A 9 12.65 4.35 -4.09
N PRO A 10 12.87 5.55 -4.58
CA PRO A 10 12.66 6.75 -3.80
C PRO A 10 11.21 6.79 -3.33
N TYR A 11 11.01 7.04 -2.04
CA TYR A 11 9.70 7.25 -1.46
C TYR A 11 9.54 8.73 -1.11
N ASN A 12 8.41 9.30 -1.50
CA ASN A 12 7.97 10.60 -0.98
C ASN A 12 7.00 10.33 0.17
N PHE A 13 7.36 10.79 1.37
CA PHE A 13 6.56 10.55 2.57
C PHE A 13 5.68 11.76 2.88
N HIS A 14 4.38 11.51 3.06
CA HIS A 14 3.38 12.50 3.40
C HIS A 14 2.66 12.09 4.69
N LYS A 15 2.80 12.90 5.73
CA LYS A 15 2.03 12.71 6.95
C LYS A 15 0.57 13.11 6.69
N LEU A 16 -0.34 12.22 7.02
CA LEU A 16 -1.77 12.54 7.01
C LEU A 16 -2.12 13.35 8.26
N ASP A 17 -2.85 14.43 8.04
CA ASP A 17 -3.45 15.21 9.12
C ASP A 17 -4.77 14.54 9.52
N VAL A 18 -4.82 14.06 10.76
CA VAL A 18 -5.93 13.30 11.31
C VAL A 18 -6.33 13.90 12.65
N ASP A 19 -7.63 14.04 12.86
CA ASP A 19 -8.18 14.58 14.11
C ASP A 19 -7.64 13.83 15.34
N PRO A 20 -7.06 14.55 16.33
CA PRO A 20 -6.54 13.95 17.54
C PRO A 20 -7.57 13.11 18.32
N HIS A 21 -8.83 13.47 18.30
CA HIS A 21 -9.89 12.68 18.93
C HIS A 21 -10.07 11.34 18.25
N PHE A 22 -10.05 11.32 16.92
CA PHE A 22 -10.08 10.06 16.18
C PHE A 22 -8.85 9.20 16.45
N VAL A 23 -7.66 9.81 16.57
CA VAL A 23 -6.42 9.09 16.96
C VAL A 23 -6.60 8.41 18.31
N ALA A 24 -7.11 9.14 19.31
CA ALA A 24 -7.35 8.62 20.66
C ALA A 24 -8.34 7.44 20.64
N GLU A 25 -9.44 7.58 19.91
CA GLU A 25 -10.41 6.51 19.71
C GLU A 25 -9.79 5.23 19.12
N ILE A 26 -8.96 5.36 18.08
CA ILE A 26 -8.27 4.23 17.48
C ILE A 26 -7.29 3.58 18.47
N CYS A 27 -6.57 4.38 19.27
CA CYS A 27 -5.70 3.86 20.34
C CYS A 27 -6.47 3.03 21.37
N GLU A 28 -7.62 3.51 21.82
CA GLU A 28 -8.47 2.81 22.80
C GLU A 28 -9.00 1.49 22.23
N LEU A 29 -9.48 1.50 20.99
CA LEU A 29 -9.96 0.30 20.32
C LEU A 29 -8.86 -0.76 20.19
N ILE A 30 -7.68 -0.39 19.70
CA ILE A 30 -6.54 -1.30 19.54
C ILE A 30 -6.11 -1.85 20.91
N ASN A 31 -6.03 -1.00 21.93
CA ASN A 31 -5.64 -1.43 23.27
C ASN A 31 -6.64 -2.42 23.86
N LYS A 32 -7.94 -2.16 23.72
CA LYS A 32 -9.01 -3.07 24.19
C LYS A 32 -8.97 -4.43 23.51
N ILE A 33 -8.65 -4.47 22.20
CA ILE A 33 -8.64 -5.71 21.41
C ILE A 33 -7.41 -6.57 21.71
N SER A 34 -6.24 -5.94 21.81
CA SER A 34 -4.95 -6.63 21.74
C SER A 34 -3.97 -6.26 22.85
N GLY A 35 -4.28 -5.29 23.70
CA GLY A 35 -3.34 -4.72 24.66
C GLY A 35 -2.25 -3.84 24.04
N PHE A 36 -2.23 -3.68 22.70
CA PHE A 36 -1.28 -2.81 22.03
C PHE A 36 -1.63 -1.34 22.18
N SER A 37 -0.60 -0.51 22.20
CA SER A 37 -0.76 0.94 22.36
C SER A 37 -0.26 1.75 21.17
N LEU A 38 0.46 1.10 20.27
CA LEU A 38 1.07 1.75 19.10
C LEU A 38 0.46 1.22 17.83
N PHE A 39 0.25 2.10 16.86
CA PHE A 39 -0.19 1.69 15.52
C PHE A 39 0.40 2.57 14.44
N SER A 40 0.43 2.03 13.23
CA SER A 40 0.81 2.75 12.02
C SER A 40 -0.01 2.28 10.84
N LEU A 41 -0.49 3.21 10.05
CA LEU A 41 -1.02 2.98 8.72
C LEU A 41 -0.08 3.63 7.70
N LEU A 42 0.35 2.85 6.72
CA LEU A 42 1.08 3.30 5.55
C LEU A 42 0.22 3.01 4.33
N LEU A 43 -0.06 4.03 3.53
CA LEU A 43 -0.76 3.90 2.26
C LEU A 43 0.22 4.16 1.13
N LYS A 44 0.48 3.16 0.33
CA LYS A 44 1.44 3.24 -0.77
C LYS A 44 0.69 3.33 -2.09
N ALA A 45 0.87 4.44 -2.79
CA ALA A 45 0.40 4.54 -4.16
C ALA A 45 1.13 3.50 -5.02
N ARG A 46 0.39 2.80 -5.86
CA ARG A 46 0.98 1.85 -6.81
C ARG A 46 1.57 2.55 -8.02
N PHE A 47 1.13 3.78 -8.27
CA PHE A 47 1.57 4.60 -9.38
C PHE A 47 1.84 6.04 -8.90
N PRO A 48 2.90 6.72 -9.39
CA PRO A 48 3.93 6.25 -10.32
C PRO A 48 4.86 5.19 -9.71
N ILE A 49 5.36 4.27 -10.55
CA ILE A 49 6.17 3.13 -10.09
C ILE A 49 7.57 3.56 -9.67
N SER A 50 8.13 4.56 -10.37
CA SER A 50 9.52 5.03 -10.19
C SER A 50 9.73 5.94 -8.99
N ASN A 51 8.67 6.59 -8.51
CA ASN A 51 8.70 7.51 -7.38
C ASN A 51 7.39 7.37 -6.61
N ARG A 52 7.39 6.47 -5.62
CA ARG A 52 6.15 6.10 -4.91
C ARG A 52 5.82 7.09 -3.82
N GLU A 53 4.59 7.58 -3.85
CA GLU A 53 4.00 8.36 -2.77
C GLU A 53 3.59 7.42 -1.64
N VAL A 54 4.01 7.74 -0.42
CA VAL A 54 3.67 7.02 0.82
C VAL A 54 3.01 7.99 1.77
N TYR A 55 1.74 7.75 2.02
CA TYR A 55 1.00 8.50 3.02
C TYR A 55 1.01 7.72 4.31
N PHE A 56 1.27 8.39 5.42
CA PHE A 56 1.37 7.71 6.70
C PHE A 56 0.59 8.42 7.81
N PHE A 57 0.11 7.61 8.72
CA PHE A 57 -0.59 8.00 9.93
C PHE A 57 -0.23 7.05 11.06
N ASN A 58 0.29 7.56 12.15
CA ASN A 58 0.68 6.77 13.31
C ASN A 58 0.64 7.60 14.58
N ASN A 59 0.66 6.93 15.73
CA ASN A 59 0.78 7.53 17.05
C ASN A 59 2.19 7.37 17.66
N TYR A 60 3.19 7.12 16.85
CA TYR A 60 4.57 6.93 17.30
C TYR A 60 5.18 8.20 17.87
N HIS A 61 6.08 8.05 18.84
CA HIS A 61 6.78 9.17 19.46
C HIS A 61 7.58 9.99 18.43
N GLU A 62 7.58 11.30 18.56
CA GLU A 62 8.23 12.19 17.60
C GLU A 62 9.74 11.92 17.48
N SER A 63 10.43 11.70 18.62
CA SER A 63 11.87 11.39 18.61
C SER A 63 12.18 10.10 17.85
N TRP A 64 11.28 9.10 17.86
CA TRP A 64 11.45 7.90 17.05
C TRP A 64 11.30 8.23 15.56
N ARG A 65 10.27 9.03 15.19
CA ARG A 65 10.06 9.44 13.79
C ARG A 65 11.24 10.22 13.23
N THR A 66 11.78 11.16 14.01
CA THR A 66 12.97 11.94 13.65
C THR A 66 14.17 11.02 13.41
N LEU A 67 14.46 10.14 14.37
CA LEU A 67 15.56 9.17 14.25
C LEU A 67 15.37 8.23 13.04
N TYR A 68 14.16 7.77 12.80
CA TYR A 68 13.82 6.90 11.66
C TYR A 68 14.15 7.57 10.32
N MET A 69 13.82 8.85 10.18
CA MET A 69 14.08 9.61 8.95
C MET A 69 15.57 9.96 8.80
N GLU A 70 16.22 10.41 9.85
CA GLU A 70 17.66 10.76 9.87
C GLU A 70 18.56 9.57 9.52
N LYS A 71 18.28 8.42 10.11
CA LYS A 71 18.99 7.16 9.86
C LYS A 71 18.57 6.46 8.59
N LYS A 72 17.55 6.96 7.90
CA LYS A 72 16.97 6.35 6.67
C LYS A 72 16.55 4.90 6.90
N TYR A 73 15.99 4.59 8.07
CA TYR A 73 15.55 3.22 8.40
C TYR A 73 14.49 2.69 7.45
N TRP A 74 13.77 3.56 6.74
CA TRP A 74 12.86 3.18 5.66
C TRP A 74 13.50 2.32 4.56
N MET A 75 14.84 2.35 4.42
CA MET A 75 15.58 1.53 3.46
C MET A 75 15.65 0.06 3.88
N ILE A 76 15.66 -0.21 5.19
CA ILE A 76 15.87 -1.53 5.79
C ILE A 76 14.65 -2.03 6.57
N ASP A 77 13.59 -1.23 6.64
CA ASP A 77 12.39 -1.55 7.40
C ASP A 77 11.55 -2.63 6.68
N PRO A 78 11.46 -3.86 7.22
CA PRO A 78 10.64 -4.90 6.62
C PRO A 78 9.15 -4.59 6.72
N VAL A 79 8.72 -3.79 7.69
CA VAL A 79 7.32 -3.38 7.87
C VAL A 79 6.90 -2.47 6.72
N LEU A 80 7.70 -1.43 6.42
CA LEU A 80 7.44 -0.55 5.27
C LEU A 80 7.41 -1.36 3.96
N ASN A 81 8.31 -2.32 3.82
CA ASN A 81 8.45 -3.11 2.60
C ASN A 81 7.64 -4.41 2.62
N PHE A 82 6.79 -4.57 3.63
CA PHE A 82 5.97 -5.77 3.75
C PHE A 82 5.09 -5.98 2.53
N ARG A 83 5.19 -7.18 1.96
CA ARG A 83 4.34 -7.69 0.89
C ARG A 83 3.80 -9.03 1.33
N PRO A 84 2.50 -9.16 1.53
CA PRO A 84 1.93 -10.46 1.88
C PRO A 84 2.15 -11.45 0.75
N VAL A 85 2.50 -12.66 1.14
CA VAL A 85 2.57 -13.81 0.23
C VAL A 85 1.45 -14.75 0.65
N PRO A 86 0.47 -15.03 -0.22
CA PRO A 86 -0.60 -15.97 0.10
C PRO A 86 -0.05 -17.30 0.63
N PRO A 87 -0.69 -17.92 1.61
CA PRO A 87 -1.98 -17.56 2.19
C PRO A 87 -1.93 -16.51 3.31
N SER A 88 -0.75 -16.01 3.71
CA SER A 88 -0.62 -15.09 4.84
C SER A 88 -0.68 -13.63 4.41
N PHE A 89 -1.63 -12.87 4.97
CA PHE A 89 -1.75 -11.41 4.80
C PHE A 89 -1.16 -10.63 5.96
N SER A 90 -0.54 -11.32 6.93
CA SER A 90 0.03 -10.73 8.13
C SER A 90 1.40 -11.32 8.48
N LYS A 91 2.15 -10.60 9.29
CA LYS A 91 3.43 -11.04 9.83
C LYS A 91 3.59 -10.55 11.26
N ILE A 92 3.90 -11.48 12.16
CA ILE A 92 4.34 -11.16 13.52
C ILE A 92 5.77 -10.64 13.44
N TRP A 93 6.09 -9.62 14.26
CA TRP A 93 7.41 -9.04 14.35
C TRP A 93 8.30 -9.87 15.27
N ASP A 94 9.43 -10.27 14.73
CA ASP A 94 10.50 -10.95 15.44
C ASP A 94 11.87 -10.51 14.85
N LEU A 95 12.95 -10.93 15.50
CA LEU A 95 14.29 -10.61 15.04
C LEU A 95 14.58 -11.20 13.65
N ASP A 96 14.05 -12.37 13.32
CA ASP A 96 14.22 -13.02 12.01
C ASP A 96 13.57 -12.21 10.90
N PHE A 97 12.37 -11.68 11.14
CA PHE A 97 11.69 -10.81 10.18
C PHE A 97 12.50 -9.54 9.84
N PHE A 98 13.06 -8.89 10.86
CA PHE A 98 13.90 -7.70 10.66
C PHE A 98 15.26 -8.06 10.07
N SER A 99 15.85 -9.18 10.43
CA SER A 99 17.18 -9.61 9.95
C SER A 99 17.20 -9.87 8.43
N LYS A 100 16.10 -10.36 7.88
CA LYS A 100 15.97 -10.63 6.43
C LYS A 100 16.09 -9.39 5.54
N SER A 101 15.88 -8.22 6.10
CA SER A 101 16.03 -6.92 5.42
C SER A 101 17.25 -6.13 5.87
N ASN A 102 18.18 -6.75 6.59
CA ASN A 102 19.29 -6.09 7.33
C ASN A 102 18.81 -5.09 8.38
N GLY A 103 17.61 -5.29 8.91
CA GLY A 103 16.93 -4.39 9.86
C GLY A 103 17.21 -4.68 11.33
N GLN A 104 18.27 -5.44 11.69
CA GLN A 104 18.57 -5.77 13.08
C GLN A 104 18.77 -4.51 13.93
N GLU A 105 19.48 -3.50 13.41
CA GLU A 105 19.66 -2.24 14.12
C GLU A 105 18.31 -1.59 14.43
N LEU A 106 17.42 -1.52 13.45
CA LEU A 106 16.07 -0.99 13.63
C LEU A 106 15.28 -1.81 14.66
N TRP A 107 15.40 -3.13 14.67
CA TRP A 107 14.79 -3.98 15.69
C TRP A 107 15.22 -3.59 17.09
N TYR A 108 16.52 -3.43 17.35
CA TYR A 108 17.02 -3.04 18.66
C TYR A 108 16.65 -1.59 19.05
N VAL A 109 16.59 -0.69 18.08
CA VAL A 109 16.10 0.69 18.30
C VAL A 109 14.61 0.64 18.68
N ASN A 110 13.81 -0.13 17.98
CA ASN A 110 12.39 -0.29 18.25
C ASN A 110 12.11 -0.72 19.69
N GLN A 111 12.92 -1.65 20.24
CA GLN A 111 12.78 -2.10 21.65
C GLN A 111 12.86 -0.93 22.65
N LYS A 112 13.73 0.04 22.41
CA LYS A 112 13.91 1.23 23.28
C LYS A 112 12.71 2.16 23.27
N TYR A 113 11.93 2.16 22.18
CA TYR A 113 10.72 2.97 22.02
C TYR A 113 9.42 2.23 22.32
N GLY A 114 9.53 1.01 22.87
CA GLY A 114 8.35 0.24 23.27
C GLY A 114 7.73 -0.61 22.16
N PHE A 115 8.42 -0.83 21.05
CA PHE A 115 7.97 -1.76 19.99
C PHE A 115 8.60 -3.15 20.24
N ARG A 116 8.19 -3.81 21.32
CA ARG A 116 8.75 -5.13 21.68
C ARG A 116 8.09 -6.30 20.96
N SER A 117 6.85 -6.09 20.53
CA SER A 117 6.09 -7.03 19.73
C SER A 117 5.16 -6.28 18.79
N GLY A 118 4.73 -6.90 17.72
CA GLY A 118 3.80 -6.30 16.79
C GLY A 118 3.34 -7.24 15.72
N ILE A 119 2.30 -6.83 15.02
CA ILE A 119 1.73 -7.52 13.86
C ILE A 119 1.59 -6.50 12.74
N THR A 120 1.96 -6.90 11.53
CA THR A 120 1.74 -6.13 10.32
C THR A 120 0.78 -6.87 9.40
N PHE A 121 -0.19 -6.14 8.86
CA PHE A 121 -1.11 -6.60 7.84
C PHE A 121 -0.86 -5.85 6.53
N GLY A 122 -0.82 -6.59 5.43
CA GLY A 122 -0.76 -6.00 4.09
C GLY A 122 -2.10 -6.15 3.40
N LEU A 123 -2.77 -5.05 3.10
CA LEU A 123 -4.16 -5.02 2.69
C LEU A 123 -4.37 -4.09 1.48
N PRO A 124 -5.31 -4.43 0.59
CA PRO A 124 -5.81 -3.45 -0.36
C PRO A 124 -6.42 -2.27 0.39
N ALA A 125 -6.17 -1.05 -0.08
CA ALA A 125 -6.79 0.16 0.48
C ALA A 125 -7.82 0.73 -0.51
N PHE A 126 -7.39 1.65 -1.36
CA PHE A 126 -8.23 2.23 -2.42
C PHE A 126 -7.71 1.80 -3.78
N SER A 127 -8.45 2.12 -4.84
CA SER A 127 -7.96 1.98 -6.21
C SER A 127 -6.53 2.50 -6.35
N GLY A 128 -5.62 1.67 -6.80
CA GLY A 128 -4.24 2.04 -7.00
C GLY A 128 -3.41 2.26 -5.73
N THR A 129 -3.90 1.93 -4.52
CA THR A 129 -3.15 1.99 -3.27
C THR A 129 -3.09 0.63 -2.57
N TYR A 130 -2.03 0.48 -1.79
CA TYR A 130 -1.79 -0.68 -0.94
C TYR A 130 -1.52 -0.22 0.48
N GLY A 131 -2.28 -0.76 1.44
CA GLY A 131 -2.17 -0.43 2.85
C GLY A 131 -1.27 -1.42 3.59
N VAL A 132 -0.41 -0.88 4.45
CA VAL A 132 0.31 -1.64 5.48
C VAL A 132 -0.15 -1.11 6.81
N PHE A 133 -0.91 -1.92 7.53
CA PHE A 133 -1.42 -1.58 8.86
C PHE A 133 -0.68 -2.40 9.91
N SER A 134 -0.14 -1.72 10.90
CA SER A 134 0.64 -2.37 11.95
C SER A 134 0.15 -1.93 13.32
N VAL A 135 0.13 -2.86 14.24
CA VAL A 135 -0.08 -2.60 15.67
C VAL A 135 1.09 -3.17 16.47
N ALA A 136 1.50 -2.49 17.52
CA ALA A 136 2.65 -2.86 18.32
C ALA A 136 2.48 -2.44 19.78
N GLY A 137 3.25 -3.07 20.67
CA GLY A 137 3.19 -2.79 22.10
C GLY A 137 4.46 -3.15 22.84
N LYS A 138 4.43 -2.88 24.16
CA LYS A 138 5.54 -3.11 25.09
C LYS A 138 5.59 -4.52 25.66
N GLU A 139 4.51 -5.27 25.50
CA GLU A 139 4.39 -6.65 25.97
C GLU A 139 5.29 -7.56 25.13
N GLY A 140 5.58 -8.76 25.67
CA GLY A 140 6.47 -9.73 25.02
C GLY A 140 5.94 -10.29 23.70
N PRO A 141 6.60 -11.30 23.13
CA PRO A 141 6.22 -11.84 21.83
C PRO A 141 4.77 -12.31 21.79
N ILE A 142 4.08 -12.00 20.70
CA ILE A 142 2.74 -12.51 20.42
C ILE A 142 2.88 -13.91 19.83
N ASP A 143 2.11 -14.86 20.34
CA ASP A 143 1.97 -16.15 19.71
C ASP A 143 0.91 -16.13 18.58
N ASN A 144 0.92 -17.19 17.77
CA ASN A 144 0.01 -17.32 16.65
C ASN A 144 -1.46 -17.39 17.09
N GLU A 145 -1.75 -17.97 18.25
CA GLU A 145 -3.12 -18.11 18.75
C GLU A 145 -3.71 -16.75 19.10
N THR A 146 -2.96 -15.93 19.83
CA THR A 146 -3.32 -14.55 20.15
C THR A 146 -3.48 -13.73 18.87
N MET A 147 -2.57 -13.89 17.90
CA MET A 147 -2.68 -13.24 16.60
C MET A 147 -4.01 -13.57 15.92
N TYR A 148 -4.38 -14.84 15.83
CA TYR A 148 -5.62 -15.24 15.17
C TYR A 148 -6.86 -14.72 15.90
N LYS A 149 -6.87 -14.72 17.22
CA LYS A 149 -7.99 -14.21 18.03
C LYS A 149 -8.28 -12.74 17.80
N CYS A 150 -7.25 -11.89 17.72
CA CYS A 150 -7.44 -10.44 17.60
C CYS A 150 -7.42 -9.93 16.15
N SER A 151 -6.96 -10.72 15.17
CA SER A 151 -6.80 -10.26 13.78
C SER A 151 -8.08 -9.71 13.16
N GLY A 152 -9.21 -10.37 13.35
CA GLY A 152 -10.50 -9.95 12.79
C GLY A 152 -10.93 -8.57 13.29
N GLU A 153 -10.80 -8.34 14.59
CA GLU A 153 -11.14 -7.06 15.21
C GLU A 153 -10.16 -5.95 14.81
N ILE A 154 -8.86 -6.25 14.75
CA ILE A 154 -7.83 -5.31 14.26
C ILE A 154 -8.09 -4.91 12.80
N LEU A 155 -8.52 -5.85 11.95
CA LEU A 155 -8.93 -5.55 10.59
C LEU A 155 -10.17 -4.66 10.54
N GLY A 156 -11.11 -4.83 11.49
CA GLY A 156 -12.24 -3.92 11.67
C GLY A 156 -11.80 -2.48 11.98
N VAL A 157 -10.77 -2.32 12.80
CA VAL A 157 -10.15 -1.00 13.07
C VAL A 157 -9.52 -0.42 11.80
N TYR A 158 -8.80 -1.23 11.04
CA TYR A 158 -8.26 -0.80 9.73
C TYR A 158 -9.35 -0.26 8.81
N ILE A 159 -10.45 -0.98 8.62
CA ILE A 159 -11.60 -0.55 7.80
C ILE A 159 -12.16 0.78 8.31
N ARG A 160 -12.28 0.95 9.64
CA ARG A 160 -12.74 2.20 10.25
C ARG A 160 -11.81 3.37 9.91
N ILE A 161 -10.50 3.17 10.00
CA ILE A 161 -9.50 4.19 9.63
C ILE A 161 -9.63 4.55 8.15
N ILE A 162 -9.71 3.55 7.27
CA ILE A 162 -9.86 3.78 5.83
C ILE A 162 -11.13 4.59 5.52
N ARG A 163 -12.26 4.25 6.10
CA ARG A 163 -13.51 5.01 5.93
C ARG A 163 -13.39 6.45 6.42
N TYR A 164 -12.77 6.68 7.56
CA TYR A 164 -12.52 8.02 8.06
C TYR A 164 -11.67 8.83 7.09
N LEU A 165 -10.54 8.29 6.66
CA LEU A 165 -9.61 8.96 5.75
C LEU A 165 -10.27 9.31 4.41
N THR A 166 -11.12 8.43 3.88
CA THR A 166 -11.82 8.68 2.62
C THR A 166 -12.85 9.80 2.72
N SER A 167 -13.43 9.99 3.89
CA SER A 167 -14.45 11.02 4.11
C SER A 167 -13.86 12.39 4.48
N HIS A 168 -12.67 12.43 5.07
CA HIS A 168 -12.09 13.63 5.68
C HIS A 168 -10.83 14.16 5.03
N THR A 169 -10.17 13.39 4.15
CA THR A 169 -8.92 13.84 3.53
C THR A 169 -9.06 14.08 2.03
N LYS A 170 -8.92 15.35 1.62
CA LYS A 170 -8.96 15.74 0.20
C LYS A 170 -7.87 15.04 -0.64
N TYR A 171 -6.71 14.76 -0.05
CA TYR A 171 -5.61 14.08 -0.72
C TYR A 171 -5.97 12.66 -1.16
N LEU A 172 -6.74 11.94 -0.35
CA LEU A 172 -7.15 10.59 -0.69
C LEU A 172 -8.33 10.57 -1.66
N GLN A 173 -9.11 11.66 -1.72
CA GLN A 173 -10.17 11.80 -2.72
C GLN A 173 -9.62 11.76 -4.15
N SER A 174 -8.41 12.28 -4.39
CA SER A 174 -7.76 12.21 -5.72
C SER A 174 -7.42 10.77 -6.15
N PHE A 175 -7.24 9.85 -5.19
CA PHE A 175 -7.06 8.42 -5.48
C PHE A 175 -8.41 7.70 -5.73
N TYR A 176 -9.52 8.28 -5.25
CA TYR A 176 -10.86 7.70 -5.42
C TYR A 176 -11.55 8.13 -6.72
N ILE A 177 -11.23 9.34 -7.20
CA ILE A 177 -11.91 9.90 -8.34
C ILE A 177 -11.12 9.57 -9.62
N ASP A 178 -10.90 8.30 -9.85
CA ASP A 178 -10.77 7.86 -11.22
C ASP A 178 -12.19 7.48 -11.71
N ASN A 179 -13.02 8.51 -11.92
CA ASN A 179 -14.30 8.40 -12.61
C ASN A 179 -14.09 8.11 -14.11
N THR A 180 -12.98 7.47 -14.43
CA THR A 180 -12.68 7.07 -15.81
C THR A 180 -13.64 6.00 -16.22
N SER A 181 -14.72 6.40 -16.90
CA SER A 181 -15.61 5.45 -17.54
C SER A 181 -15.05 5.06 -18.90
N PHE A 182 -14.75 3.79 -19.06
CA PHE A 182 -14.43 3.23 -20.37
C PHE A 182 -15.69 2.70 -21.03
N SER A 183 -15.80 2.91 -22.35
CA SER A 183 -16.78 2.17 -23.14
C SER A 183 -16.41 0.69 -23.19
N HIS A 184 -17.39 -0.16 -23.50
CA HIS A 184 -17.14 -1.60 -23.67
C HIS A 184 -16.01 -1.87 -24.68
N ARG A 185 -15.99 -1.13 -25.79
CA ARG A 185 -14.96 -1.24 -26.83
C ARG A 185 -13.57 -0.79 -26.35
N GLU A 186 -13.49 0.25 -25.54
CA GLU A 186 -12.23 0.67 -24.95
C GLU A 186 -11.67 -0.39 -23.99
N LEU A 187 -12.51 -0.98 -23.13
CA LEU A 187 -12.08 -2.08 -22.24
C LEU A 187 -11.66 -3.32 -23.03
N GLU A 188 -12.37 -3.65 -24.08
CA GLU A 188 -12.03 -4.79 -24.94
C GLU A 188 -10.65 -4.59 -25.61
N VAL A 189 -10.44 -3.43 -26.23
CA VAL A 189 -9.17 -3.07 -26.84
C VAL A 189 -8.04 -3.02 -25.80
N LEU A 190 -8.31 -2.49 -24.60
CA LEU A 190 -7.34 -2.42 -23.53
C LEU A 190 -6.90 -3.82 -23.07
N ARG A 191 -7.83 -4.75 -22.89
CA ARG A 191 -7.55 -6.14 -22.49
C ARG A 191 -6.70 -6.86 -23.53
N TYR A 192 -7.09 -6.84 -24.80
CA TYR A 192 -6.30 -7.47 -25.86
C TYR A 192 -4.90 -6.85 -25.99
N THR A 193 -4.80 -5.52 -25.78
CA THR A 193 -3.48 -4.86 -25.78
C THR A 193 -2.64 -5.31 -24.59
N ALA A 194 -3.23 -5.51 -23.42
CA ALA A 194 -2.56 -6.05 -22.23
C ALA A 194 -2.12 -7.50 -22.42
N ASP A 195 -2.88 -8.30 -23.19
CA ASP A 195 -2.54 -9.67 -23.61
C ASP A 195 -1.41 -9.70 -24.67
N GLY A 196 -0.92 -8.54 -25.12
CA GLY A 196 0.21 -8.43 -26.04
C GLY A 196 -0.15 -8.36 -27.53
N MET A 197 -1.45 -8.30 -27.87
CA MET A 197 -1.89 -8.24 -29.26
C MET A 197 -1.55 -6.87 -29.89
N THR A 198 -1.18 -6.92 -31.16
CA THR A 198 -0.99 -5.73 -31.99
C THR A 198 -2.33 -5.13 -32.43
N SER A 199 -2.36 -3.84 -32.80
CA SER A 199 -3.59 -3.20 -33.30
C SER A 199 -4.19 -3.90 -34.52
N ILE A 200 -3.38 -4.58 -35.34
CA ILE A 200 -3.87 -5.35 -36.51
C ILE A 200 -4.58 -6.63 -36.05
N GLU A 201 -3.98 -7.36 -35.12
CA GLU A 201 -4.58 -8.58 -34.57
C GLU A 201 -5.89 -8.29 -33.85
N ILE A 202 -5.88 -7.23 -33.02
CA ILE A 202 -7.12 -6.76 -32.34
C ILE A 202 -8.20 -6.40 -33.37
N ALA A 203 -7.84 -5.63 -34.39
CA ALA A 203 -8.78 -5.21 -35.44
C ALA A 203 -9.44 -6.41 -36.13
N SER A 204 -8.64 -7.44 -36.44
CA SER A 204 -9.13 -8.70 -37.00
C SER A 204 -10.06 -9.44 -36.04
N THR A 205 -9.69 -9.51 -34.74
CA THR A 205 -10.44 -10.24 -33.71
C THR A 205 -11.80 -9.63 -33.44
N ILE A 206 -11.90 -8.28 -33.39
CA ILE A 206 -13.16 -7.60 -33.07
C ILE A 206 -13.87 -7.03 -34.29
N CYS A 207 -13.45 -7.43 -35.50
CA CYS A 207 -14.04 -7.07 -36.80
C CYS A 207 -14.16 -5.55 -37.03
N VAL A 208 -13.07 -4.81 -36.81
CA VAL A 208 -12.96 -3.37 -37.07
C VAL A 208 -11.69 -3.05 -37.86
N THR A 209 -11.47 -1.78 -38.18
CA THR A 209 -10.21 -1.36 -38.83
C THR A 209 -9.11 -1.13 -37.78
N LYS A 210 -7.82 -1.24 -38.22
CA LYS A 210 -6.68 -0.87 -37.37
C LYS A 210 -6.80 0.57 -36.86
N SER A 211 -7.26 1.50 -37.69
CA SER A 211 -7.45 2.89 -37.30
C SER A 211 -8.48 3.07 -36.19
N THR A 212 -9.53 2.23 -36.17
CA THR A 212 -10.53 2.22 -35.09
C THR A 212 -9.91 1.75 -33.76
N VAL A 213 -9.05 0.73 -33.80
CA VAL A 213 -8.32 0.25 -32.60
C VAL A 213 -7.38 1.35 -32.10
N ASP A 214 -6.61 1.98 -33.01
CA ASP A 214 -5.67 3.06 -32.63
C ASP A 214 -6.43 4.27 -32.04
N PHE A 215 -7.62 4.57 -32.54
CA PHE A 215 -8.50 5.61 -31.98
C PHE A 215 -8.93 5.27 -30.53
N HIS A 216 -9.35 4.03 -30.26
CA HIS A 216 -9.69 3.62 -28.92
C HIS A 216 -8.48 3.67 -27.97
N LEU A 217 -7.30 3.24 -28.43
CA LEU A 217 -6.07 3.33 -27.64
C LEU A 217 -5.70 4.79 -27.30
N MET A 218 -5.86 5.70 -28.24
CA MET A 218 -5.62 7.12 -28.00
C MET A 218 -6.60 7.68 -26.95
N ASN A 219 -7.88 7.31 -27.02
CA ASN A 219 -8.88 7.72 -26.02
C ASN A 219 -8.55 7.17 -24.64
N ILE A 220 -8.13 5.90 -24.53
CA ILE A 220 -7.70 5.27 -23.27
C ILE A 220 -6.51 6.02 -22.67
N VAL A 221 -5.49 6.31 -23.47
CA VAL A 221 -4.30 7.08 -23.05
C VAL A 221 -4.70 8.45 -22.51
N LYS A 222 -5.61 9.16 -23.21
CA LYS A 222 -6.14 10.46 -22.77
C LYS A 222 -6.97 10.34 -21.50
N LYS A 223 -7.88 9.38 -21.41
CA LYS A 223 -8.75 9.17 -20.24
C LYS A 223 -7.95 8.85 -18.98
N LEU A 224 -6.87 8.07 -19.11
CA LEU A 224 -5.98 7.72 -18.00
C LEU A 224 -4.91 8.77 -17.72
N ASP A 225 -4.88 9.87 -18.46
CA ASP A 225 -3.83 10.89 -18.37
C ASP A 225 -2.43 10.24 -18.42
N CYS A 226 -2.17 9.53 -19.50
CA CYS A 226 -0.92 8.80 -19.73
C CYS A 226 -0.16 9.36 -20.93
N LYS A 227 1.16 9.13 -20.97
CA LYS A 227 2.02 9.55 -22.07
C LYS A 227 1.96 8.63 -23.28
N ASN A 228 1.66 7.34 -23.04
CA ASN A 228 1.61 6.32 -24.09
C ASN A 228 0.79 5.09 -23.64
N LYS A 229 0.53 4.18 -24.59
CA LYS A 229 -0.26 2.97 -24.33
C LYS A 229 0.36 2.04 -23.27
N PHE A 230 1.68 1.96 -23.17
CA PHE A 230 2.34 1.10 -22.18
C PHE A 230 2.10 1.60 -20.76
N GLN A 231 2.17 2.92 -20.56
CA GLN A 231 1.82 3.54 -19.30
C GLN A 231 0.34 3.36 -18.98
N ALA A 232 -0.54 3.48 -19.99
CA ALA A 232 -1.98 3.30 -19.83
C ALA A 232 -2.32 1.87 -19.39
N ILE A 233 -1.71 0.84 -20.00
CA ILE A 233 -1.88 -0.56 -19.60
C ILE A 233 -1.43 -0.76 -18.15
N ALA A 234 -0.23 -0.31 -17.80
CA ALA A 234 0.30 -0.44 -16.44
C ALA A 234 -0.61 0.24 -15.41
N LYS A 235 -1.08 1.46 -15.72
CA LYS A 235 -2.00 2.20 -14.85
C LYS A 235 -3.35 1.50 -14.74
N ALA A 236 -3.93 1.05 -15.83
CA ALA A 236 -5.21 0.35 -15.84
C ALA A 236 -5.19 -0.95 -15.01
N ALA A 237 -4.13 -1.75 -15.14
CA ALA A 237 -3.94 -2.96 -14.35
C ALA A 237 -3.79 -2.64 -12.86
N LEU A 238 -3.01 -1.62 -12.50
CA LEU A 238 -2.83 -1.20 -11.11
C LEU A 238 -4.11 -0.64 -10.48
N LEU A 239 -4.98 -0.02 -11.28
CA LEU A 239 -6.27 0.52 -10.85
C LEU A 239 -7.39 -0.53 -10.86
N GLY A 240 -7.15 -1.72 -11.42
CA GLY A 240 -8.11 -2.82 -11.44
C GLY A 240 -9.17 -2.70 -12.55
N TYR A 241 -8.90 -2.00 -13.65
CA TYR A 241 -9.78 -1.97 -14.83
C TYR A 241 -9.64 -3.24 -15.69
N ILE A 242 -8.47 -3.86 -15.60
CA ILE A 242 -8.12 -5.11 -16.28
C ILE A 242 -7.31 -6.02 -15.37
#